data_d76fa4ed0e1a2108e8b63284c982e2b9
#
_entry.id   d76fa4ed0e1a2108e8b63284c982e2b9
#
_cell.length_a   1.000
_cell.length_b   1.000
_cell.length_c   1.000
_cell.angle_alpha   90.00
_cell.angle_beta   90.00
_cell.angle_gamma   90.00
#
_symmetry.space_group_name_H-M   'P 1'
#
loop_
_entity.id
_entity.type
_entity.pdbx_description
1 polymer ?
#
loop_
_entity_poly.entity_id
_entity_poly.type
_entity_poly.pdbx_seq_one_letter_code
_entity_poly.pdbx_strand_id
1 'polypeptide(L)'
;MRFLWLMLTIGWMVNALAAEPAATYQQHCASCHGVDRTGGMGPALLPESLERLKKAEGLKIIRDGRPATQMTGFADRLSPDEIAQVGDYVYSAVSPAPTHTEANIRASRIVHFTNLPATPLPVFAGRDLMNLFLVVEAGDHHVSILDGDKLEVIHRVPSRYALHGGPKFTADGRYVYFASRDGWVSKFDIWNLKTVAEIRVALNTRNVAVSEDGKWVIAANYLPGNLVLLDGDLNLVKVIAATTLDGTKSSRVSAVYDAAPRKSFVAALKDIPEIWEISYDPTTEPIYNGMVHDYKMGEGIAIPGFLNPRRTYLATVMDDFFFDSSYAHVMGASRTGQGQVVHLDVRKKIADLDIPGMPHLGSGITWSRNGRTVMASPNLKDGLVSVVDMTDWNVIKQIPTLGPGFFMRSHGNTPYAWVDSMMSPAKNTLQIIDKSSLEMVAKISAEPGKTLAHVEFDRYGRYVLASLWERKQDGGAIIVYDAKTFKEIKRIAMDKPVGKYNLYNKITRSEGTSH
;
A
#
# COMPACT_ATOMS: atom_id res chain seq x y z
N MET A 1 -66.39 45.55 37.99
CA MET A 1 -65.10 44.97 38.29
C MET A 1 -64.86 43.83 37.26
N ARG A 2 -64.04 44.09 36.26
CA ARG A 2 -63.62 43.08 35.21
C ARG A 2 -62.15 42.75 35.49
N PHE A 3 -61.90 41.51 35.92
CA PHE A 3 -60.54 40.98 36.07
C PHE A 3 -60.04 40.49 34.71
N LEU A 4 -58.93 41.10 34.22
CA LEU A 4 -58.22 40.71 33.03
C LEU A 4 -57.14 39.66 33.44
N TRP A 5 -57.25 38.44 32.96
CA TRP A 5 -56.22 37.41 33.13
C TRP A 5 -55.22 37.53 32.02
N LEU A 6 -53.98 37.89 32.37
CA LEU A 6 -52.80 37.89 31.47
C LEU A 6 -52.17 36.48 31.49
N MET A 7 -52.36 35.72 30.43
CA MET A 7 -51.58 34.45 30.25
C MET A 7 -50.17 34.78 29.77
N LEU A 8 -49.18 34.54 30.64
CA LEU A 8 -47.77 34.56 30.28
C LEU A 8 -47.42 33.20 29.65
N THR A 9 -47.22 33.15 28.33
CA THR A 9 -46.64 31.98 27.63
C THR A 9 -45.12 32.03 27.76
N ILE A 10 -44.58 31.22 28.67
CA ILE A 10 -43.13 30.96 28.75
C ILE A 10 -42.79 30.03 27.61
N GLY A 11 -42.24 30.59 26.51
CA GLY A 11 -41.64 29.83 25.43
C GLY A 11 -40.34 29.18 25.92
N TRP A 12 -40.35 27.88 26.06
CA TRP A 12 -39.14 27.11 26.25
C TRP A 12 -38.36 27.14 24.96
N MET A 13 -37.32 27.99 24.89
CA MET A 13 -36.25 27.83 23.87
C MET A 13 -35.45 26.59 24.24
N VAL A 14 -35.72 25.50 23.55
CA VAL A 14 -34.83 24.36 23.53
C VAL A 14 -33.58 24.81 22.78
N ASN A 15 -32.55 25.28 23.50
CA ASN A 15 -31.22 25.37 22.94
C ASN A 15 -30.79 23.95 22.61
N ALA A 16 -30.83 23.57 21.35
CA ALA A 16 -30.10 22.40 20.84
C ALA A 16 -28.63 22.67 21.13
N LEU A 17 -28.10 22.12 22.23
CA LEU A 17 -26.69 22.05 22.50
C LEU A 17 -26.05 21.30 21.33
N ALA A 18 -25.31 22.02 20.48
CA ALA A 18 -24.48 21.40 19.48
C ALA A 18 -23.58 20.37 20.18
N ALA A 19 -23.59 19.13 19.71
CA ALA A 19 -22.79 18.10 20.32
C ALA A 19 -21.31 18.53 20.30
N GLU A 20 -20.62 18.40 21.44
CA GLU A 20 -19.20 18.69 21.54
C GLU A 20 -18.45 17.92 20.42
N PRO A 21 -17.53 18.56 19.65
CA PRO A 21 -16.85 17.91 18.52
C PRO A 21 -16.14 16.60 18.89
N ALA A 22 -15.62 16.52 20.13
CA ALA A 22 -15.04 15.30 20.68
C ALA A 22 -16.09 14.18 20.85
N ALA A 23 -17.31 14.50 21.30
CA ALA A 23 -18.40 13.53 21.44
C ALA A 23 -18.85 13.01 20.06
N THR A 24 -19.00 13.90 19.08
CA THR A 24 -19.31 13.53 17.69
C THR A 24 -18.24 12.59 17.12
N TYR A 25 -16.96 12.90 17.38
CA TYR A 25 -15.84 12.02 16.99
C TYR A 25 -15.94 10.64 17.66
N GLN A 26 -16.15 10.59 18.97
CA GLN A 26 -16.27 9.31 19.70
C GLN A 26 -17.42 8.45 19.16
N GLN A 27 -18.55 9.07 18.86
CA GLN A 27 -19.73 8.36 18.39
C GLN A 27 -19.59 7.83 16.95
N HIS A 28 -18.97 8.59 16.05
CA HIS A 28 -19.02 8.32 14.61
C HIS A 28 -17.67 7.91 13.99
N CYS A 29 -16.55 8.24 14.61
CA CYS A 29 -15.23 8.11 14.02
C CYS A 29 -14.29 7.17 14.80
N ALA A 30 -14.42 7.15 16.14
CA ALA A 30 -13.47 6.48 17.02
C ALA A 30 -13.40 4.96 16.80
N SER A 31 -14.49 4.31 16.42
CA SER A 31 -14.52 2.87 16.11
C SER A 31 -13.57 2.47 14.99
N CYS A 32 -13.31 3.38 14.04
CA CYS A 32 -12.40 3.15 12.93
C CYS A 32 -11.04 3.82 13.15
N HIS A 33 -11.02 5.01 13.73
CA HIS A 33 -9.82 5.84 13.81
C HIS A 33 -9.16 5.87 15.20
N GLY A 34 -9.66 5.06 16.14
CA GLY A 34 -9.19 4.98 17.53
C GLY A 34 -9.72 6.11 18.41
N VAL A 35 -9.95 5.82 19.68
CA VAL A 35 -10.47 6.80 20.66
C VAL A 35 -9.57 8.02 20.83
N ASP A 36 -8.25 7.81 20.71
CA ASP A 36 -7.21 8.84 20.80
C ASP A 36 -6.74 9.32 19.42
N ARG A 37 -7.50 9.08 18.38
CA ARG A 37 -7.16 9.38 16.99
C ARG A 37 -5.87 8.70 16.48
N THR A 38 -5.37 7.68 17.17
CA THR A 38 -4.11 7.00 16.86
C THR A 38 -4.24 5.90 15.80
N GLY A 39 -5.41 5.79 15.17
CA GLY A 39 -5.69 4.78 14.16
C GLY A 39 -6.27 3.50 14.75
N GLY A 40 -6.79 2.69 13.87
CA GLY A 40 -7.40 1.39 14.12
C GLY A 40 -7.70 0.79 12.75
N MET A 41 -8.94 0.48 12.45
CA MET A 41 -9.38 0.10 11.10
C MET A 41 -9.05 1.18 10.07
N GLY A 42 -9.23 2.45 10.40
CA GLY A 42 -8.81 3.61 9.63
C GLY A 42 -7.42 4.12 10.04
N PRO A 43 -6.82 5.02 9.25
CA PRO A 43 -5.54 5.63 9.59
C PRO A 43 -5.66 6.52 10.82
N ALA A 44 -4.51 6.80 11.48
CA ALA A 44 -4.45 7.82 12.51
C ALA A 44 -4.90 9.18 11.96
N LEU A 45 -5.74 9.88 12.74
CA LEU A 45 -6.24 11.23 12.45
C LEU A 45 -5.51 12.24 13.34
N LEU A 46 -4.21 12.32 13.15
CA LEU A 46 -3.32 13.26 13.83
C LEU A 46 -2.85 14.31 12.83
N PRO A 47 -2.54 15.54 13.24
CA PRO A 47 -2.06 16.59 12.33
C PRO A 47 -0.92 16.13 11.42
N GLU A 48 0.03 15.37 11.96
CA GLU A 48 1.19 14.84 11.25
C GLU A 48 0.77 13.79 10.18
N SER A 49 -0.28 13.03 10.44
CA SER A 49 -0.83 12.07 9.46
C SER A 49 -1.64 12.77 8.37
N LEU A 50 -2.19 13.94 8.67
CA LEU A 50 -3.08 14.71 7.80
C LEU A 50 -2.37 15.84 7.04
N GLU A 51 -1.10 16.09 7.28
CA GLU A 51 -0.33 17.21 6.74
C GLU A 51 -0.51 17.43 5.22
N ARG A 52 -0.60 16.34 4.44
CA ARG A 52 -0.83 16.41 2.98
C ARG A 52 -2.29 16.41 2.56
N LEU A 53 -3.21 16.24 3.48
CA LEU A 53 -4.64 16.34 3.21
C LEU A 53 -5.12 17.71 3.69
N LYS A 54 -5.33 18.63 2.75
CA LYS A 54 -5.88 19.96 3.09
C LYS A 54 -7.22 19.80 3.80
N LYS A 55 -7.49 20.64 4.80
CA LYS A 55 -8.71 20.54 5.61
C LYS A 55 -9.99 20.52 4.76
N ALA A 56 -10.09 21.36 3.72
CA ALA A 56 -11.23 21.36 2.81
C ALA A 56 -11.46 20.01 2.12
N GLU A 57 -10.39 19.34 1.72
CA GLU A 57 -10.45 17.97 1.17
C GLU A 57 -10.86 16.95 2.25
N GLY A 58 -10.35 17.11 3.47
CA GLY A 58 -10.74 16.29 4.62
C GLY A 58 -12.23 16.40 4.93
N LEU A 59 -12.78 17.61 4.95
CA LEU A 59 -14.22 17.85 5.14
C LEU A 59 -15.06 17.17 4.05
N LYS A 60 -14.60 17.25 2.79
CA LYS A 60 -15.24 16.53 1.69
C LYS A 60 -15.24 15.02 1.90
N ILE A 61 -14.11 14.46 2.38
CA ILE A 61 -14.02 13.03 2.69
C ILE A 61 -14.95 12.64 3.83
N ILE A 62 -15.09 13.45 4.87
CA ILE A 62 -16.04 13.20 5.96
C ILE A 62 -17.47 13.22 5.41
N ARG A 63 -17.81 14.20 4.58
CA ARG A 63 -19.14 14.35 3.99
C ARG A 63 -19.49 13.21 3.03
N ASP A 64 -18.63 12.97 2.03
CA ASP A 64 -18.93 12.11 0.88
C ASP A 64 -18.34 10.70 1.01
N GLY A 65 -17.45 10.52 1.98
CA GLY A 65 -16.62 9.33 2.12
C GLY A 65 -15.45 9.30 1.11
N ARG A 66 -14.70 8.21 1.08
CA ARG A 66 -13.55 8.02 0.19
C ARG A 66 -13.74 6.81 -0.71
N PRO A 67 -13.75 6.97 -2.05
CA PRO A 67 -13.82 5.86 -2.98
C PRO A 67 -12.75 4.80 -2.71
N ALA A 68 -13.08 3.53 -3.00
CA ALA A 68 -12.17 2.39 -2.82
C ALA A 68 -11.64 2.18 -1.39
N THR A 69 -12.34 2.69 -0.38
CA THR A 69 -12.00 2.48 1.04
C THR A 69 -13.25 2.22 1.88
N GLN A 70 -13.08 1.81 3.13
CA GLN A 70 -14.20 1.65 4.09
C GLN A 70 -14.66 2.97 4.71
N MET A 71 -14.01 4.10 4.42
CA MET A 71 -14.45 5.40 4.89
C MET A 71 -15.77 5.79 4.23
N THR A 72 -16.88 5.64 4.96
CA THR A 72 -18.22 6.02 4.50
C THR A 72 -18.39 7.54 4.55
N GLY A 73 -19.33 8.09 3.77
CA GLY A 73 -19.77 9.47 3.94
C GLY A 73 -20.73 9.59 5.14
N PHE A 74 -20.79 10.78 5.72
CA PHE A 74 -21.62 11.10 6.86
C PHE A 74 -22.66 12.19 6.58
N ALA A 75 -22.85 12.61 5.33
CA ALA A 75 -23.82 13.64 4.97
C ALA A 75 -25.29 13.29 5.32
N ASP A 76 -25.57 12.00 5.49
CA ASP A 76 -26.88 11.47 5.90
C ASP A 76 -27.06 11.38 7.42
N ARG A 77 -26.00 11.64 8.22
CA ARG A 77 -25.98 11.47 9.69
C ARG A 77 -25.52 12.70 10.44
N LEU A 78 -24.75 13.57 9.80
CA LEU A 78 -24.20 14.78 10.39
C LEU A 78 -24.59 16.00 9.54
N SER A 79 -24.99 17.07 10.21
CA SER A 79 -25.22 18.37 9.58
C SER A 79 -23.90 18.94 9.03
N PRO A 80 -23.95 19.92 8.09
CA PRO A 80 -22.75 20.62 7.62
C PRO A 80 -21.93 21.23 8.75
N ASP A 81 -22.56 21.75 9.79
CA ASP A 81 -21.89 22.37 10.94
C ASP A 81 -21.18 21.32 11.81
N GLU A 82 -21.80 20.16 12.06
CA GLU A 82 -21.16 19.06 12.78
C GLU A 82 -19.98 18.48 12.00
N ILE A 83 -20.09 18.38 10.66
CA ILE A 83 -18.97 17.98 9.79
C ILE A 83 -17.82 18.99 9.89
N ALA A 84 -18.10 20.29 9.90
CA ALA A 84 -17.08 21.32 10.05
C ALA A 84 -16.39 21.23 11.43
N GLN A 85 -17.17 21.10 12.51
CA GLN A 85 -16.68 21.01 13.88
C GLN A 85 -15.84 19.73 14.12
N VAL A 86 -16.31 18.57 13.68
CA VAL A 86 -15.52 17.34 13.80
C VAL A 86 -14.26 17.39 12.92
N GLY A 87 -14.32 18.09 11.80
CA GLY A 87 -13.15 18.38 10.98
C GLY A 87 -12.14 19.25 11.73
N ASP A 88 -12.59 20.33 12.41
CA ASP A 88 -11.72 21.15 13.26
C ASP A 88 -11.04 20.32 14.35
N TYR A 89 -11.80 19.47 15.03
CA TYR A 89 -11.29 18.57 16.05
C TYR A 89 -10.23 17.61 15.50
N VAL A 90 -10.48 17.00 14.34
CA VAL A 90 -9.55 16.05 13.71
C VAL A 90 -8.23 16.70 13.28
N TYR A 91 -8.27 17.98 12.88
CA TYR A 91 -7.06 18.75 12.51
C TYR A 91 -6.42 19.47 13.70
N SER A 92 -7.00 19.42 14.89
CA SER A 92 -6.39 19.98 16.10
C SER A 92 -5.26 19.10 16.62
N ALA A 93 -4.27 19.71 17.29
CA ALA A 93 -3.21 18.95 17.96
C ALA A 93 -3.79 18.08 19.09
N VAL A 94 -3.16 16.94 19.32
CA VAL A 94 -3.41 16.08 20.49
C VAL A 94 -2.40 16.41 21.57
N SER A 95 -2.85 16.62 22.79
CA SER A 95 -1.97 16.90 23.91
C SER A 95 -2.23 15.89 25.04
N PRO A 96 -1.20 15.18 25.54
CA PRO A 96 0.16 15.14 24.98
C PRO A 96 0.19 14.49 23.59
N ALA A 97 1.18 14.85 22.75
CA ALA A 97 1.33 14.24 21.43
C ALA A 97 1.56 12.73 21.56
N PRO A 98 0.85 11.90 20.80
CA PRO A 98 1.04 10.44 20.85
C PRO A 98 2.45 10.05 20.43
N THR A 99 3.09 9.20 21.22
CA THR A 99 4.42 8.66 20.94
C THR A 99 4.36 7.16 20.73
N HIS A 100 5.31 6.63 19.96
CA HIS A 100 5.49 5.19 19.78
C HIS A 100 6.98 4.88 19.80
N THR A 101 7.48 4.50 20.97
CA THR A 101 8.90 4.30 21.26
C THR A 101 9.33 2.85 20.97
N GLU A 102 10.65 2.58 20.97
CA GLU A 102 11.16 1.21 20.90
C GLU A 102 10.63 0.32 22.03
N ALA A 103 10.43 0.89 23.22
CA ALA A 103 9.82 0.16 24.34
C ALA A 103 8.38 -0.25 24.02
N ASN A 104 7.59 0.63 23.43
CA ASN A 104 6.24 0.31 22.99
C ASN A 104 6.24 -0.76 21.89
N ILE A 105 7.17 -0.68 20.92
CA ILE A 105 7.32 -1.69 19.86
C ILE A 105 7.60 -3.05 20.49
N ARG A 106 8.64 -3.16 21.33
CA ARG A 106 9.01 -4.43 22.00
C ARG A 106 7.88 -5.00 22.85
N ALA A 107 7.20 -4.16 23.62
CA ALA A 107 6.10 -4.56 24.49
C ALA A 107 4.87 -5.05 23.71
N SER A 108 4.69 -4.61 22.46
CA SER A 108 3.54 -4.99 21.64
C SER A 108 3.68 -6.36 20.98
N ARG A 109 4.87 -6.98 21.00
CA ARG A 109 5.11 -8.24 20.31
C ARG A 109 4.32 -9.39 20.92
N ILE A 110 3.58 -10.10 20.08
CA ILE A 110 2.78 -11.27 20.43
C ILE A 110 3.34 -12.47 19.66
N VAL A 111 3.63 -13.54 20.34
CA VAL A 111 4.04 -14.84 19.75
C VAL A 111 2.92 -15.83 20.00
N HIS A 112 2.31 -16.29 18.91
CA HIS A 112 1.23 -17.27 18.99
C HIS A 112 1.77 -18.71 18.90
N PHE A 113 2.81 -18.91 18.08
CA PHE A 113 3.43 -20.23 17.88
C PHE A 113 4.95 -20.07 17.74
N THR A 114 5.70 -20.95 18.40
CA THR A 114 7.17 -21.00 18.33
C THR A 114 7.69 -22.10 17.41
N ASN A 115 6.96 -23.20 17.32
CA ASN A 115 7.36 -24.38 16.55
C ASN A 115 6.15 -24.91 15.76
N LEU A 116 6.14 -24.69 14.46
CA LEU A 116 5.16 -25.27 13.56
C LEU A 116 5.84 -26.29 12.64
N PRO A 117 5.14 -27.37 12.23
CA PRO A 117 5.68 -28.35 11.31
C PRO A 117 6.26 -27.73 10.04
N ALA A 118 7.35 -28.28 9.53
CA ALA A 118 7.95 -27.85 8.27
C ALA A 118 7.24 -28.44 7.04
N THR A 119 6.21 -29.26 7.25
CA THR A 119 5.41 -29.87 6.17
C THR A 119 4.05 -29.22 6.10
N PRO A 120 3.52 -28.96 4.89
CA PRO A 120 2.18 -28.43 4.73
C PRO A 120 1.10 -29.36 5.28
N LEU A 121 0.00 -28.77 5.75
CA LEU A 121 -1.17 -29.51 6.22
C LEU A 121 -1.77 -30.38 5.09
N PRO A 122 -2.46 -31.51 5.44
CA PRO A 122 -3.07 -32.41 4.47
C PRO A 122 -4.05 -31.74 3.50
N VAL A 123 -4.65 -30.62 3.86
CA VAL A 123 -5.54 -29.84 2.96
C VAL A 123 -4.82 -29.38 1.68
N PHE A 124 -3.50 -29.28 1.71
CA PHE A 124 -2.67 -28.92 0.56
C PHE A 124 -2.21 -30.10 -0.28
N ALA A 125 -2.55 -31.33 0.09
CA ALA A 125 -2.12 -32.51 -0.65
C ALA A 125 -2.64 -32.47 -2.11
N GLY A 126 -1.71 -32.63 -3.06
CA GLY A 126 -2.02 -32.58 -4.49
C GLY A 126 -2.36 -31.19 -5.05
N ARG A 127 -2.09 -30.11 -4.30
CA ARG A 127 -2.24 -28.72 -4.76
C ARG A 127 -0.88 -28.12 -5.12
N ASP A 128 -0.88 -27.21 -6.08
CA ASP A 128 0.29 -26.36 -6.36
C ASP A 128 0.33 -25.20 -5.36
N LEU A 129 1.20 -25.30 -4.35
CA LEU A 129 1.35 -24.27 -3.31
C LEU A 129 1.76 -22.92 -3.89
N MET A 130 2.49 -22.92 -5.01
CA MET A 130 2.90 -21.66 -5.65
C MET A 130 1.77 -21.04 -6.48
N ASN A 131 0.71 -21.79 -6.79
CA ASN A 131 -0.49 -21.24 -7.46
C ASN A 131 -1.59 -20.83 -6.46
N LEU A 132 -1.27 -20.68 -5.19
CA LEU A 132 -2.21 -20.12 -4.22
C LEU A 132 -2.33 -18.61 -4.39
N PHE A 133 -3.50 -18.09 -4.03
CA PHE A 133 -3.76 -16.66 -3.90
C PHE A 133 -4.04 -16.32 -2.44
N LEU A 134 -3.52 -15.19 -2.00
CA LEU A 134 -3.99 -14.52 -0.79
C LEU A 134 -4.94 -13.40 -1.19
N VAL A 135 -6.18 -13.46 -0.73
CA VAL A 135 -7.22 -12.48 -1.00
C VAL A 135 -7.51 -11.69 0.26
N VAL A 136 -7.30 -10.37 0.22
CA VAL A 136 -7.58 -9.46 1.34
C VAL A 136 -9.05 -9.07 1.27
N GLU A 137 -9.82 -9.44 2.28
CA GLU A 137 -11.22 -9.08 2.46
C GLU A 137 -11.33 -7.93 3.46
N ALA A 138 -11.73 -6.77 2.97
CA ALA A 138 -11.79 -5.56 3.79
C ALA A 138 -13.13 -5.37 4.51
N GLY A 139 -14.16 -6.17 4.19
CA GLY A 139 -15.48 -6.07 4.79
C GLY A 139 -15.48 -6.41 6.28
N ASP A 140 -14.87 -7.52 6.61
CA ASP A 140 -14.79 -8.04 7.98
C ASP A 140 -13.36 -8.37 8.43
N HIS A 141 -12.35 -7.85 7.72
CA HIS A 141 -10.92 -7.97 8.06
C HIS A 141 -10.42 -9.41 8.10
N HIS A 142 -10.56 -10.10 6.98
CA HIS A 142 -10.02 -11.44 6.78
C HIS A 142 -9.05 -11.50 5.60
N VAL A 143 -8.27 -12.56 5.59
CA VAL A 143 -7.50 -13.01 4.42
C VAL A 143 -7.97 -14.40 4.06
N SER A 144 -8.37 -14.59 2.81
CA SER A 144 -8.71 -15.91 2.28
C SER A 144 -7.54 -16.48 1.48
N ILE A 145 -7.28 -17.77 1.66
CA ILE A 145 -6.35 -18.56 0.85
C ILE A 145 -7.18 -19.29 -0.20
N LEU A 146 -6.90 -18.99 -1.47
CA LEU A 146 -7.64 -19.52 -2.61
C LEU A 146 -6.70 -20.37 -3.48
N ASP A 147 -7.18 -21.55 -3.87
CA ASP A 147 -6.50 -22.44 -4.82
C ASP A 147 -6.67 -21.89 -6.25
N GLY A 148 -5.57 -21.59 -6.92
CA GLY A 148 -5.57 -21.05 -8.27
C GLY A 148 -5.89 -22.06 -9.36
N ASP A 149 -5.81 -23.38 -9.08
CA ASP A 149 -6.17 -24.42 -10.01
C ASP A 149 -7.65 -24.80 -9.90
N LYS A 150 -8.12 -25.04 -8.68
CA LYS A 150 -9.52 -25.44 -8.41
C LYS A 150 -10.47 -24.25 -8.29
N LEU A 151 -9.91 -23.04 -8.12
CA LEU A 151 -10.67 -21.80 -7.97
C LEU A 151 -11.65 -21.90 -6.78
N GLU A 152 -11.15 -22.37 -5.63
CA GLU A 152 -11.93 -22.55 -4.41
C GLU A 152 -11.17 -22.00 -3.18
N VAL A 153 -11.91 -21.51 -2.20
CA VAL A 153 -11.33 -21.06 -0.93
C VAL A 153 -10.94 -22.26 -0.10
N ILE A 154 -9.68 -22.34 0.30
CA ILE A 154 -9.13 -23.38 1.17
C ILE A 154 -9.33 -23.02 2.63
N HIS A 155 -9.06 -21.77 2.98
CA HIS A 155 -9.07 -21.29 4.36
C HIS A 155 -9.31 -19.80 4.40
N ARG A 156 -9.86 -19.33 5.51
CA ARG A 156 -10.12 -17.93 5.80
C ARG A 156 -9.67 -17.62 7.22
N VAL A 157 -8.84 -16.59 7.39
CA VAL A 157 -8.24 -16.22 8.67
C VAL A 157 -8.47 -14.75 8.99
N PRO A 158 -8.78 -14.39 10.25
CA PRO A 158 -8.84 -12.99 10.67
C PRO A 158 -7.50 -12.29 10.45
N SER A 159 -7.54 -11.03 10.02
CA SER A 159 -6.39 -10.17 9.84
C SER A 159 -6.48 -8.91 10.70
N ARG A 160 -5.36 -8.20 10.83
CA ARG A 160 -5.37 -6.84 11.35
C ARG A 160 -6.11 -5.91 10.40
N TYR A 161 -6.53 -4.76 10.90
CA TYR A 161 -7.36 -3.81 10.18
C TYR A 161 -6.63 -3.15 9.02
N ALA A 162 -7.32 -2.90 7.93
CA ALA A 162 -6.85 -2.11 6.80
C ALA A 162 -5.44 -2.50 6.32
N LEU A 163 -5.25 -3.77 5.97
CA LEU A 163 -3.99 -4.24 5.38
C LEU A 163 -3.59 -3.37 4.19
N HIS A 164 -2.31 -3.04 4.09
CA HIS A 164 -1.78 -2.11 3.10
C HIS A 164 -0.40 -2.53 2.60
N GLY A 165 -0.07 -2.15 1.36
CA GLY A 165 1.23 -2.43 0.75
C GLY A 165 1.37 -3.83 0.12
N GLY A 166 0.31 -4.63 0.18
CA GLY A 166 0.31 -6.02 -0.29
C GLY A 166 1.13 -6.97 0.60
N PRO A 167 0.83 -8.26 0.56
CA PRO A 167 1.58 -9.28 1.28
C PRO A 167 2.99 -9.44 0.72
N LYS A 168 3.93 -9.79 1.57
CA LYS A 168 5.31 -10.12 1.21
C LYS A 168 5.64 -11.53 1.67
N PHE A 169 6.16 -12.33 0.75
CA PHE A 169 6.37 -13.76 0.94
C PHE A 169 7.85 -14.08 1.13
N THR A 170 8.14 -15.13 1.89
CA THR A 170 9.45 -15.78 1.82
C THR A 170 9.61 -16.55 0.50
N ALA A 171 10.83 -16.75 0.04
CA ALA A 171 11.12 -17.38 -1.25
C ALA A 171 10.55 -18.80 -1.41
N ASP A 172 10.40 -19.53 -0.30
CA ASP A 172 9.80 -20.86 -0.25
C ASP A 172 8.26 -20.87 -0.28
N GLY A 173 7.63 -19.69 -0.22
CA GLY A 173 6.17 -19.53 -0.19
C GLY A 173 5.51 -19.98 1.12
N ARG A 174 6.29 -20.28 2.16
CA ARG A 174 5.75 -20.70 3.45
C ARG A 174 5.21 -19.56 4.28
N TYR A 175 6.02 -18.53 4.49
CA TYR A 175 5.62 -17.39 5.31
C TYR A 175 5.20 -16.21 4.48
N VAL A 176 4.21 -15.48 5.01
CA VAL A 176 3.78 -14.21 4.47
C VAL A 176 3.72 -13.17 5.58
N TYR A 177 4.11 -11.95 5.25
CA TYR A 177 4.07 -10.80 6.13
C TYR A 177 3.07 -9.77 5.62
N PHE A 178 2.24 -9.27 6.51
CA PHE A 178 1.25 -8.23 6.25
C PHE A 178 1.56 -6.99 7.06
N ALA A 179 1.41 -5.83 6.45
CA ALA A 179 1.36 -4.56 7.17
C ALA A 179 -0.07 -4.05 7.25
N SER A 180 -0.44 -3.45 8.36
CA SER A 180 -1.74 -2.81 8.57
C SER A 180 -1.59 -1.33 8.89
N ARG A 181 -2.58 -0.53 8.52
CA ARG A 181 -2.51 0.93 8.69
C ARG A 181 -2.51 1.38 10.15
N ASP A 182 -2.92 0.54 11.07
CA ASP A 182 -2.86 0.78 12.51
C ASP A 182 -1.51 0.40 13.14
N GLY A 183 -0.51 0.13 12.30
CA GLY A 183 0.87 -0.04 12.73
C GLY A 183 1.33 -1.46 12.97
N TRP A 184 0.49 -2.46 12.74
CA TRP A 184 0.85 -3.85 12.98
C TRP A 184 1.53 -4.51 11.77
N VAL A 185 2.51 -5.35 12.06
CA VAL A 185 3.09 -6.33 11.14
C VAL A 185 2.75 -7.71 11.68
N SER A 186 2.16 -8.56 10.82
CA SER A 186 1.78 -9.94 11.16
C SER A 186 2.57 -10.91 10.29
N LYS A 187 3.11 -11.98 10.89
CA LYS A 187 3.72 -13.12 10.21
C LYS A 187 2.74 -14.28 10.22
N PHE A 188 2.42 -14.84 9.05
CA PHE A 188 1.50 -15.95 8.90
C PHE A 188 2.19 -17.13 8.20
N ASP A 189 2.02 -18.34 8.73
CA ASP A 189 2.49 -19.59 8.13
C ASP A 189 1.37 -20.15 7.23
N ILE A 190 1.55 -20.06 5.93
CA ILE A 190 0.59 -20.55 4.93
C ILE A 190 0.46 -22.06 5.01
N TRP A 191 1.56 -22.77 5.20
CA TRP A 191 1.55 -24.24 5.25
C TRP A 191 0.78 -24.79 6.42
N ASN A 192 0.79 -24.07 7.54
CA ASN A 192 0.11 -24.46 8.78
C ASN A 192 -1.18 -23.68 9.05
N LEU A 193 -1.54 -22.70 8.20
CA LEU A 193 -2.73 -21.86 8.34
C LEU A 193 -2.80 -21.17 9.70
N LYS A 194 -1.66 -20.62 10.18
CA LYS A 194 -1.54 -20.00 11.49
C LYS A 194 -0.84 -18.64 11.44
N THR A 195 -1.40 -17.66 12.15
CA THR A 195 -0.66 -16.45 12.49
C THR A 195 0.41 -16.81 13.52
N VAL A 196 1.68 -16.60 13.20
CA VAL A 196 2.83 -17.04 14.00
C VAL A 196 3.18 -15.99 15.05
N ALA A 197 3.33 -14.75 14.61
CA ALA A 197 3.68 -13.64 15.48
C ALA A 197 3.16 -12.32 14.90
N GLU A 198 3.03 -11.33 15.77
CA GLU A 198 2.61 -9.98 15.43
C GLU A 198 3.39 -8.96 16.27
N ILE A 199 3.62 -7.77 15.72
CA ILE A 199 4.25 -6.66 16.42
C ILE A 199 3.69 -5.32 15.91
N ARG A 200 3.44 -4.37 16.80
CA ARG A 200 3.03 -3.01 16.42
C ARG A 200 4.26 -2.13 16.32
N VAL A 201 4.66 -1.81 15.10
CA VAL A 201 5.91 -1.07 14.81
C VAL A 201 5.72 0.43 14.77
N ALA A 202 4.47 0.91 14.67
CA ALA A 202 4.15 2.34 14.55
C ALA A 202 2.68 2.61 14.88
N LEU A 203 2.25 3.87 14.78
CA LEU A 203 0.83 4.28 14.80
C LEU A 203 0.22 4.29 13.39
N ASN A 204 1.05 4.33 12.33
CA ASN A 204 0.61 4.28 10.95
C ASN A 204 1.71 3.68 10.07
N THR A 205 1.54 2.41 9.72
CA THR A 205 2.45 1.68 8.82
C THR A 205 1.87 1.64 7.41
N ARG A 206 2.73 1.75 6.39
CA ARG A 206 2.30 1.85 4.98
C ARG A 206 2.77 0.71 4.11
N ASN A 207 3.91 0.13 4.43
CA ASN A 207 4.44 -0.98 3.66
C ASN A 207 5.38 -1.82 4.54
N VAL A 208 5.64 -3.02 4.08
CA VAL A 208 6.64 -3.94 4.63
C VAL A 208 7.41 -4.53 3.46
N ALA A 209 8.70 -4.81 3.67
CA ALA A 209 9.49 -5.61 2.77
C ALA A 209 10.18 -6.74 3.56
N VAL A 210 10.45 -7.85 2.88
CA VAL A 210 11.09 -9.04 3.44
C VAL A 210 12.28 -9.37 2.57
N SER A 211 13.44 -9.61 3.17
CA SER A 211 14.64 -10.05 2.45
C SER A 211 14.40 -11.42 1.80
N GLU A 212 15.05 -11.66 0.67
CA GLU A 212 14.91 -12.93 -0.07
C GLU A 212 15.16 -14.16 0.81
N ASP A 213 16.14 -14.07 1.71
CA ASP A 213 16.48 -15.17 2.66
C ASP A 213 15.52 -15.26 3.85
N GLY A 214 14.52 -14.39 3.94
CA GLY A 214 13.51 -14.35 5.00
C GLY A 214 14.03 -13.95 6.37
N LYS A 215 15.30 -13.53 6.49
CA LYS A 215 15.91 -13.20 7.80
C LYS A 215 15.56 -11.81 8.29
N TRP A 216 15.24 -10.88 7.39
CA TRP A 216 15.01 -9.48 7.70
C TRP A 216 13.66 -9.02 7.19
N VAL A 217 13.01 -8.21 8.00
CA VAL A 217 11.73 -7.56 7.67
C VAL A 217 11.88 -6.08 8.00
N ILE A 218 11.49 -5.20 7.08
CA ILE A 218 11.53 -3.76 7.28
C ILE A 218 10.14 -3.15 7.04
N ALA A 219 9.68 -2.36 7.99
CA ALA A 219 8.40 -1.66 7.91
C ALA A 219 8.62 -0.17 7.68
N ALA A 220 7.85 0.40 6.75
CA ALA A 220 7.87 1.81 6.41
C ALA A 220 6.67 2.52 7.03
N ASN A 221 6.93 3.58 7.78
CA ASN A 221 5.96 4.21 8.65
C ASN A 221 5.74 5.69 8.34
N TYR A 222 4.49 6.14 8.53
CA TYR A 222 4.11 7.54 8.45
C TYR A 222 4.18 8.23 9.83
N LEU A 223 3.86 7.50 10.89
CA LEU A 223 3.81 8.03 12.23
C LEU A 223 4.25 6.97 13.27
N PRO A 224 5.39 7.20 13.92
CA PRO A 224 6.38 8.21 13.58
C PRO A 224 7.00 7.97 12.19
N GLY A 225 7.57 9.01 11.56
CA GLY A 225 8.27 8.89 10.28
C GLY A 225 9.60 8.15 10.48
N ASN A 226 9.59 6.84 10.23
CA ASN A 226 10.75 5.98 10.42
C ASN A 226 10.66 4.69 9.57
N LEU A 227 11.75 3.95 9.58
CA LEU A 227 11.81 2.55 9.17
C LEU A 227 12.08 1.71 10.42
N VAL A 228 11.34 0.63 10.58
CA VAL A 228 11.54 -0.33 11.68
C VAL A 228 12.03 -1.64 11.09
N LEU A 229 13.24 -2.02 11.48
CA LEU A 229 13.87 -3.27 11.08
C LEU A 229 13.62 -4.34 12.14
N LEU A 230 13.15 -5.48 11.67
CA LEU A 230 12.85 -6.68 12.46
C LEU A 230 13.66 -7.85 11.90
N ASP A 231 13.88 -8.86 12.70
CA ASP A 231 14.28 -10.16 12.17
C ASP A 231 13.06 -10.92 11.58
N GLY A 232 13.32 -12.06 10.95
CA GLY A 232 12.28 -12.89 10.34
C GLY A 232 11.23 -13.43 11.33
N ASP A 233 11.49 -13.37 12.63
CA ASP A 233 10.55 -13.76 13.69
C ASP A 233 9.88 -12.56 14.37
N LEU A 234 9.99 -11.40 13.75
CA LEU A 234 9.42 -10.14 14.21
C LEU A 234 9.99 -9.67 15.56
N ASN A 235 11.25 -9.97 15.88
CA ASN A 235 11.95 -9.28 16.97
C ASN A 235 12.47 -7.94 16.47
N LEU A 236 12.32 -6.90 17.30
CA LEU A 236 12.84 -5.57 16.97
C LEU A 236 14.38 -5.59 16.96
N VAL A 237 14.96 -5.27 15.80
CA VAL A 237 16.40 -5.13 15.62
C VAL A 237 16.81 -3.66 15.72
N LYS A 238 16.14 -2.76 14.98
CA LYS A 238 16.53 -1.36 14.91
C LYS A 238 15.37 -0.46 14.47
N VAL A 239 15.34 0.75 15.03
CA VAL A 239 14.52 1.85 14.53
C VAL A 239 15.42 2.86 13.84
N ILE A 240 15.10 3.22 12.60
CA ILE A 240 15.84 4.17 11.78
C ILE A 240 14.95 5.37 11.54
N ALA A 241 15.22 6.50 12.23
CA ALA A 241 14.47 7.73 12.04
C ALA A 241 14.64 8.25 10.60
N ALA A 242 13.54 8.49 9.91
CA ALA A 242 13.56 9.04 8.55
C ALA A 242 13.74 10.56 8.60
N THR A 243 14.96 11.01 8.88
CA THR A 243 15.31 12.41 9.03
C THR A 243 16.44 12.82 8.08
N THR A 244 16.55 14.12 7.79
CA THR A 244 17.76 14.69 7.17
C THR A 244 19.00 14.37 8.02
N LEU A 245 20.19 14.45 7.43
CA LEU A 245 21.44 14.11 8.12
C LEU A 245 21.67 14.98 9.38
N ASP A 246 21.23 16.25 9.34
CA ASP A 246 21.28 17.19 10.46
C ASP A 246 20.12 17.03 11.47
N GLY A 247 19.19 16.09 11.21
CA GLY A 247 18.04 15.81 12.06
C GLY A 247 16.95 16.89 12.08
N THR A 248 17.06 17.93 11.25
CA THR A 248 16.13 19.10 11.30
C THR A 248 14.79 18.84 10.65
N LYS A 249 14.70 17.90 9.71
CA LYS A 249 13.45 17.52 9.02
C LYS A 249 13.21 16.03 9.14
N SER A 250 11.95 15.64 9.30
CA SER A 250 11.51 14.25 9.28
C SER A 250 10.70 13.94 8.03
N SER A 251 10.64 12.69 7.64
CA SER A 251 9.87 12.22 6.49
C SER A 251 9.01 11.03 6.85
N ARG A 252 7.85 10.97 6.23
CA ARG A 252 7.06 9.75 6.12
C ARG A 252 7.71 8.83 5.11
N VAL A 253 7.55 7.52 5.30
CA VAL A 253 8.05 6.51 4.35
C VAL A 253 6.89 5.59 3.97
N SER A 254 6.61 5.45 2.67
CA SER A 254 5.59 4.53 2.16
C SER A 254 6.12 3.51 1.18
N ALA A 255 7.15 3.85 0.43
CA ALA A 255 7.77 2.98 -0.53
C ALA A 255 9.03 2.37 0.10
N VAL A 256 8.97 1.07 0.40
CA VAL A 256 10.11 0.24 0.77
C VAL A 256 9.96 -1.10 0.09
N TYR A 257 10.99 -1.53 -0.62
CA TYR A 257 10.99 -2.78 -1.38
C TYR A 257 12.31 -3.52 -1.21
N ASP A 258 12.25 -4.84 -1.32
CA ASP A 258 13.44 -5.67 -1.35
C ASP A 258 14.11 -5.63 -2.73
N ALA A 259 15.40 -5.37 -2.75
CA ALA A 259 16.29 -5.45 -3.90
C ALA A 259 17.22 -6.66 -3.71
N ALA A 260 16.66 -7.87 -3.80
CA ALA A 260 17.37 -9.12 -3.53
C ALA A 260 18.73 -9.27 -4.24
N PRO A 261 18.87 -8.95 -5.55
CA PRO A 261 20.17 -9.01 -6.23
C PRO A 261 21.22 -8.09 -5.62
N ARG A 262 20.79 -7.05 -4.90
CA ARG A 262 21.67 -6.10 -4.20
C ARG A 262 21.82 -6.43 -2.72
N LYS A 263 21.14 -7.44 -2.23
CA LYS A 263 21.01 -7.77 -0.78
C LYS A 263 20.69 -6.53 0.05
N SER A 264 19.71 -5.76 -0.37
CA SER A 264 19.37 -4.48 0.22
C SER A 264 17.88 -4.22 0.19
N PHE A 265 17.38 -3.48 1.17
CA PHE A 265 16.11 -2.78 1.06
C PHE A 265 16.34 -1.39 0.49
N VAL A 266 15.44 -0.94 -0.37
CA VAL A 266 15.45 0.42 -0.90
C VAL A 266 14.16 1.13 -0.47
N ALA A 267 14.30 2.33 0.09
CA ALA A 267 13.19 3.13 0.57
C ALA A 267 13.25 4.55 -0.01
N ALA A 268 12.11 5.07 -0.46
CA ALA A 268 11.98 6.47 -0.87
C ALA A 268 11.33 7.29 0.26
N LEU A 269 11.94 8.43 0.59
CA LEU A 269 11.44 9.34 1.59
C LEU A 269 10.44 10.32 0.95
N LYS A 270 9.27 10.37 1.54
CA LYS A 270 8.12 11.07 0.96
C LYS A 270 8.17 12.59 1.09
N ASP A 271 8.86 13.09 2.10
CA ASP A 271 8.89 14.51 2.47
C ASP A 271 10.31 15.11 2.43
N ILE A 272 11.31 14.26 2.22
CA ILE A 272 12.71 14.60 2.03
C ILE A 272 13.15 14.04 0.67
N PRO A 273 13.86 14.80 -0.19
CA PRO A 273 14.27 14.32 -1.50
C PRO A 273 15.47 13.35 -1.39
N GLU A 274 15.22 12.18 -0.83
CA GLU A 274 16.22 11.14 -0.65
C GLU A 274 15.65 9.74 -0.94
N ILE A 275 16.51 8.86 -1.45
CA ILE A 275 16.35 7.41 -1.46
C ILE A 275 17.41 6.82 -0.54
N TRP A 276 17.01 5.85 0.27
CA TRP A 276 17.89 5.12 1.16
C TRP A 276 18.01 3.67 0.72
N GLU A 277 19.25 3.20 0.60
CA GLU A 277 19.57 1.78 0.44
C GLU A 277 20.10 1.24 1.76
N ILE A 278 19.45 0.22 2.31
CA ILE A 278 19.79 -0.41 3.60
C ILE A 278 20.25 -1.84 3.29
N SER A 279 21.55 -2.06 3.27
CA SER A 279 22.10 -3.38 2.97
C SER A 279 21.94 -4.34 4.15
N TYR A 280 21.48 -5.55 3.86
CA TYR A 280 21.48 -6.69 4.78
C TYR A 280 22.59 -7.70 4.47
N ASP A 281 23.58 -7.31 3.64
CA ASP A 281 24.84 -8.05 3.47
C ASP A 281 25.80 -7.65 4.60
N PRO A 282 26.23 -8.59 5.47
CA PRO A 282 27.15 -8.27 6.55
C PRO A 282 28.54 -7.84 6.08
N THR A 283 28.87 -8.11 4.80
CA THR A 283 30.17 -7.74 4.20
C THR A 283 30.14 -6.41 3.48
N THR A 284 29.01 -5.68 3.53
CA THR A 284 28.87 -4.40 2.82
C THR A 284 29.81 -3.34 3.36
N GLU A 285 30.33 -2.52 2.44
CA GLU A 285 31.29 -1.45 2.75
C GLU A 285 30.73 -0.42 3.73
N PRO A 286 31.58 0.16 4.59
CA PRO A 286 31.19 1.26 5.47
C PRO A 286 30.63 2.45 4.68
N ILE A 287 29.77 3.22 5.34
CA ILE A 287 29.17 4.44 4.80
C ILE A 287 29.93 5.64 5.37
N TYR A 288 30.44 6.48 4.48
CA TYR A 288 31.07 7.75 4.84
C TYR A 288 30.07 8.88 4.57
N ASN A 289 29.78 9.67 5.59
CA ASN A 289 28.93 10.85 5.49
C ASN A 289 29.80 12.10 5.41
N GLY A 290 29.66 12.87 4.34
CA GLY A 290 30.44 14.09 4.08
C GLY A 290 31.64 13.89 3.15
N MET A 291 32.40 14.96 2.91
CA MET A 291 33.65 14.89 2.16
C MET A 291 34.77 14.40 3.09
N VAL A 292 35.34 13.26 2.75
CA VAL A 292 36.54 12.74 3.40
C VAL A 292 37.75 13.33 2.67
N HIS A 293 38.42 14.30 3.30
CA HIS A 293 39.59 14.93 2.73
C HIS A 293 40.84 14.03 2.92
N ASP A 294 40.99 13.47 4.11
CA ASP A 294 42.03 12.48 4.40
C ASP A 294 41.54 11.48 5.48
N TYR A 295 41.19 10.26 5.02
CA TYR A 295 40.74 9.20 5.94
C TYR A 295 41.84 8.73 6.91
N LYS A 296 43.14 8.94 6.59
CA LYS A 296 44.25 8.60 7.47
C LYS A 296 44.39 9.56 8.66
N MET A 297 43.85 10.76 8.53
CA MET A 297 43.80 11.76 9.60
C MET A 297 42.57 11.63 10.50
N GLY A 298 41.71 10.63 10.27
CA GLY A 298 40.50 10.42 11.05
C GLY A 298 39.35 11.41 10.78
N GLU A 299 39.43 12.13 9.66
CA GLU A 299 38.43 13.13 9.27
C GLU A 299 37.09 12.57 8.79
N GLY A 300 37.00 11.27 8.58
CA GLY A 300 35.76 10.63 8.15
C GLY A 300 35.21 9.72 9.23
N ILE A 301 34.08 10.06 9.81
CA ILE A 301 33.34 9.12 10.66
C ILE A 301 32.62 8.13 9.74
N ALA A 302 33.22 6.94 9.62
CA ALA A 302 32.57 5.82 8.94
C ALA A 302 31.55 5.19 9.89
N ILE A 303 30.35 4.94 9.38
CA ILE A 303 29.38 4.09 10.04
C ILE A 303 29.32 2.73 9.34
N PRO A 304 29.03 1.63 10.07
CA PRO A 304 28.85 0.31 9.42
C PRO A 304 27.84 0.41 8.29
N GLY A 305 28.12 -0.21 7.15
CA GLY A 305 27.18 -0.26 6.03
C GLY A 305 25.99 -1.21 6.32
N PHE A 306 26.27 -2.31 7.05
CA PHE A 306 25.26 -3.31 7.39
C PHE A 306 24.13 -2.72 8.22
N LEU A 307 22.89 -2.85 7.72
CA LEU A 307 21.64 -2.38 8.34
C LEU A 307 21.63 -0.88 8.65
N ASN A 308 22.39 -0.10 7.92
CA ASN A 308 22.37 1.35 7.98
C ASN A 308 22.04 1.98 6.62
N PRO A 309 21.37 3.12 6.58
CA PRO A 309 20.95 3.74 5.33
C PRO A 309 22.12 4.41 4.60
N ARG A 310 22.41 3.95 3.40
CA ARG A 310 23.21 4.66 2.41
C ARG A 310 22.29 5.64 1.68
N ARG A 311 22.53 6.92 1.82
CA ARG A 311 21.69 7.99 1.30
C ARG A 311 22.02 8.37 -0.13
N THR A 312 21.01 8.55 -0.96
CA THR A 312 21.10 9.15 -2.30
C THR A 312 20.22 10.41 -2.31
N TYR A 313 20.84 11.55 -2.53
CA TYR A 313 20.15 12.84 -2.57
C TYR A 313 19.52 13.07 -3.94
N LEU A 314 18.28 13.55 -3.96
CA LEU A 314 17.49 13.82 -5.15
C LEU A 314 17.19 15.31 -5.27
N ALA A 315 16.87 15.76 -6.49
CA ALA A 315 16.39 17.14 -6.70
C ALA A 315 14.94 17.33 -6.23
N THR A 316 14.12 16.27 -6.35
CA THR A 316 12.69 16.27 -5.96
C THR A 316 12.38 15.02 -5.18
N VAL A 317 11.36 15.10 -4.30
CA VAL A 317 10.86 13.94 -3.56
C VAL A 317 10.32 12.86 -4.49
N MET A 318 10.39 11.62 -4.03
CA MET A 318 9.85 10.45 -4.73
C MET A 318 8.81 9.77 -3.83
N ASP A 319 7.56 9.70 -4.29
CA ASP A 319 6.47 9.09 -3.49
C ASP A 319 6.46 7.57 -3.58
N ASP A 320 6.80 7.05 -4.75
CA ASP A 320 6.83 5.62 -5.06
C ASP A 320 7.78 5.38 -6.24
N PHE A 321 8.25 4.14 -6.40
CA PHE A 321 9.21 3.81 -7.46
C PHE A 321 9.06 2.36 -7.93
N PHE A 322 9.72 2.07 -9.03
CA PHE A 322 9.83 0.76 -9.65
C PHE A 322 11.30 0.48 -9.99
N PHE A 323 11.77 -0.76 -9.80
CA PHE A 323 13.10 -1.17 -10.21
C PHE A 323 13.14 -1.56 -11.70
N ASP A 324 14.28 -1.31 -12.35
CA ASP A 324 14.60 -2.02 -13.58
C ASP A 324 14.97 -3.48 -13.28
N SER A 325 15.07 -4.31 -14.31
CA SER A 325 15.37 -5.74 -14.16
C SER A 325 16.78 -6.03 -13.61
N SER A 326 17.70 -5.08 -13.73
CA SER A 326 19.07 -5.19 -13.18
C SER A 326 19.15 -4.79 -11.72
N TYR A 327 18.11 -4.13 -11.18
CA TYR A 327 18.12 -3.47 -9.88
C TYR A 327 19.19 -2.38 -9.71
N ALA A 328 19.80 -1.94 -10.81
CA ALA A 328 20.72 -0.82 -10.79
C ALA A 328 20.00 0.53 -10.79
N HIS A 329 18.76 0.57 -11.28
CA HIS A 329 17.98 1.79 -11.44
C HIS A 329 16.64 1.70 -10.74
N VAL A 330 16.18 2.85 -10.27
CA VAL A 330 14.80 3.06 -9.84
C VAL A 330 14.17 4.16 -10.66
N MET A 331 12.95 3.91 -11.12
CA MET A 331 12.07 4.91 -11.75
C MET A 331 11.05 5.33 -10.73
N GLY A 332 10.96 6.61 -10.44
CA GLY A 332 10.02 7.12 -9.44
C GLY A 332 9.41 8.44 -9.85
N ALA A 333 8.30 8.78 -9.23
CA ALA A 333 7.63 10.04 -9.45
C ALA A 333 7.14 10.68 -8.15
N SER A 334 7.07 11.99 -8.14
CA SER A 334 6.41 12.77 -7.10
C SER A 334 4.90 12.84 -7.35
N ARG A 335 4.14 13.27 -6.33
CA ARG A 335 2.69 13.52 -6.48
C ARG A 335 2.35 14.67 -7.42
N THR A 336 3.32 15.49 -7.75
CA THR A 336 3.18 16.60 -8.71
C THR A 336 3.48 16.19 -10.13
N GLY A 337 3.79 14.89 -10.39
CA GLY A 337 4.01 14.35 -11.71
C GLY A 337 5.46 14.44 -12.20
N GLN A 338 6.39 14.92 -11.37
CA GLN A 338 7.81 14.94 -11.74
C GLN A 338 8.40 13.52 -11.61
N GLY A 339 8.63 12.91 -12.74
CA GLY A 339 9.26 11.59 -12.83
C GLY A 339 10.78 11.69 -12.99
N GLN A 340 11.50 10.74 -12.42
CA GLN A 340 12.95 10.67 -12.52
C GLN A 340 13.46 9.23 -12.46
N VAL A 341 14.61 8.99 -13.08
CA VAL A 341 15.36 7.75 -12.99
C VAL A 341 16.64 7.99 -12.20
N VAL A 342 16.89 7.15 -11.22
CA VAL A 342 18.04 7.22 -10.33
C VAL A 342 18.87 5.96 -10.48
N HIS A 343 20.17 6.11 -10.72
CA HIS A 343 21.13 5.01 -10.70
C HIS A 343 21.62 4.80 -9.26
N LEU A 344 21.36 3.64 -8.69
CA LEU A 344 21.63 3.36 -7.27
C LEU A 344 23.13 3.26 -6.94
N ASP A 345 23.97 2.75 -7.85
CA ASP A 345 25.42 2.64 -7.59
C ASP A 345 26.12 4.00 -7.72
N VAL A 346 25.77 4.75 -8.76
CA VAL A 346 26.30 6.11 -8.97
C VAL A 346 25.65 7.11 -8.00
N ARG A 347 24.48 6.76 -7.45
CA ARG A 347 23.67 7.58 -6.51
C ARG A 347 23.33 8.96 -7.08
N LYS A 348 22.90 8.95 -8.36
CA LYS A 348 22.52 10.18 -9.07
C LYS A 348 21.29 9.93 -9.94
N LYS A 349 20.50 11.00 -10.11
CA LYS A 349 19.52 11.08 -11.19
C LYS A 349 20.24 11.01 -12.52
N ILE A 350 19.76 10.15 -13.42
CA ILE A 350 20.32 9.96 -14.77
C ILE A 350 19.37 10.39 -15.88
N ALA A 351 18.07 10.43 -15.62
CA ALA A 351 17.07 10.87 -16.59
C ALA A 351 15.84 11.49 -15.90
N ASP A 352 15.13 12.32 -16.66
CA ASP A 352 13.77 12.73 -16.35
C ASP A 352 12.79 11.77 -17.02
N LEU A 353 11.64 11.53 -16.39
CA LEU A 353 10.53 10.78 -16.97
C LEU A 353 9.38 11.75 -17.24
N ASP A 354 9.06 11.92 -18.51
CA ASP A 354 7.92 12.76 -18.94
C ASP A 354 6.60 11.98 -18.84
N ILE A 355 6.23 11.63 -17.60
CA ILE A 355 4.97 10.94 -17.28
C ILE A 355 4.02 11.94 -16.65
N PRO A 356 2.92 12.30 -17.31
CA PRO A 356 1.98 13.30 -16.79
C PRO A 356 1.21 12.80 -15.56
N GLY A 357 0.59 13.73 -14.86
CA GLY A 357 -0.34 13.46 -13.77
C GLY A 357 0.32 12.87 -12.54
N MET A 358 -0.19 11.74 -12.05
CA MET A 358 0.32 11.01 -10.89
C MET A 358 0.40 9.51 -11.22
N PRO A 359 1.51 9.05 -11.81
CA PRO A 359 1.68 7.64 -12.11
C PRO A 359 1.71 6.81 -10.83
N HIS A 360 1.10 5.63 -10.87
CA HIS A 360 1.13 4.66 -9.76
C HIS A 360 2.20 3.61 -10.02
N LEU A 361 3.46 3.98 -9.85
CA LEU A 361 4.61 3.16 -10.22
C LEU A 361 4.68 1.84 -9.44
N GLY A 362 4.29 1.81 -8.17
CA GLY A 362 4.17 0.59 -7.39
C GLY A 362 3.17 -0.44 -7.95
N SER A 363 2.31 -0.06 -8.89
CA SER A 363 1.46 -0.96 -9.67
C SER A 363 1.93 -1.10 -11.12
N GLY A 364 3.08 -0.55 -11.46
CA GLY A 364 3.72 -0.72 -12.78
C GLY A 364 4.05 -2.18 -13.06
N ILE A 365 4.08 -2.51 -14.34
CA ILE A 365 4.42 -3.84 -14.84
C ILE A 365 5.42 -3.73 -15.99
N THR A 366 6.20 -4.78 -16.19
CA THR A 366 7.17 -4.84 -17.30
C THR A 366 6.89 -6.01 -18.22
N TRP A 367 7.29 -5.87 -19.48
CA TRP A 367 7.33 -6.96 -20.45
C TRP A 367 8.37 -6.67 -21.55
N SER A 368 8.72 -7.71 -22.30
CA SER A 368 9.57 -7.56 -23.49
C SER A 368 8.74 -7.11 -24.70
N ARG A 369 9.16 -6.06 -25.39
CA ARG A 369 8.56 -5.55 -26.62
C ARG A 369 9.66 -5.21 -27.64
N ASN A 370 9.63 -5.87 -28.81
CA ASN A 370 10.63 -5.67 -29.87
C ASN A 370 12.09 -5.81 -29.38
N GLY A 371 12.34 -6.78 -28.48
CA GLY A 371 13.66 -7.03 -27.90
C GLY A 371 14.12 -6.03 -26.83
N ARG A 372 13.26 -5.09 -26.41
CA ARG A 372 13.52 -4.13 -25.33
C ARG A 372 12.54 -4.34 -24.18
N THR A 373 12.98 -4.09 -22.97
CA THR A 373 12.08 -4.08 -21.81
C THR A 373 11.32 -2.76 -21.74
N VAL A 374 10.02 -2.84 -21.65
CA VAL A 374 9.15 -1.68 -21.42
C VAL A 374 8.48 -1.80 -20.06
N MET A 375 8.19 -0.65 -19.45
CA MET A 375 7.37 -0.53 -18.24
C MET A 375 6.12 0.24 -18.54
N ALA A 376 4.98 -0.24 -18.04
CA ALA A 376 3.71 0.50 -18.11
C ALA A 376 3.17 0.77 -16.71
N SER A 377 2.63 1.96 -16.52
CA SER A 377 2.04 2.41 -15.25
C SER A 377 0.69 3.06 -15.48
N PRO A 378 -0.35 2.70 -14.69
CA PRO A 378 -1.59 3.44 -14.65
C PRO A 378 -1.40 4.78 -13.94
N ASN A 379 -2.34 5.70 -14.13
CA ASN A 379 -2.30 7.03 -13.56
C ASN A 379 -3.49 7.27 -12.61
N LEU A 380 -3.22 7.90 -11.46
CA LEU A 380 -4.21 8.15 -10.41
C LEU A 380 -4.99 9.46 -10.59
N LYS A 381 -4.57 10.33 -11.51
CA LYS A 381 -5.23 11.61 -11.82
C LYS A 381 -5.83 11.61 -13.20
N ASP A 382 -5.08 11.11 -14.18
CA ASP A 382 -5.43 11.19 -15.57
C ASP A 382 -5.88 9.82 -16.09
N GLY A 383 -6.84 9.81 -17.00
CA GLY A 383 -7.31 8.58 -17.63
C GLY A 383 -6.33 8.08 -18.69
N LEU A 384 -5.17 7.59 -18.26
CA LEU A 384 -4.15 7.07 -19.17
C LEU A 384 -3.24 6.01 -18.51
N VAL A 385 -2.60 5.21 -19.36
CA VAL A 385 -1.47 4.36 -19.05
C VAL A 385 -0.25 4.88 -19.81
N SER A 386 0.83 5.16 -19.11
CA SER A 386 2.11 5.53 -19.73
C SER A 386 2.97 4.31 -19.92
N VAL A 387 3.55 4.16 -21.14
CA VAL A 387 4.49 3.07 -21.48
C VAL A 387 5.86 3.70 -21.74
N VAL A 388 6.87 3.24 -21.01
CA VAL A 388 8.24 3.76 -21.03
C VAL A 388 9.20 2.66 -21.49
N ASP A 389 10.11 2.99 -22.40
CA ASP A 389 11.26 2.14 -22.73
C ASP A 389 12.30 2.21 -21.60
N MET A 390 12.63 1.09 -21.00
CA MET A 390 13.57 1.04 -19.88
C MET A 390 15.06 1.05 -20.30
N THR A 391 15.34 1.17 -21.59
CA THR A 391 16.71 1.28 -22.10
C THR A 391 17.17 2.74 -22.21
N ASP A 392 16.27 3.60 -22.68
CA ASP A 392 16.56 5.01 -22.91
C ASP A 392 15.63 5.96 -22.12
N TRP A 393 14.70 5.40 -21.33
CA TRP A 393 13.76 6.08 -20.45
C TRP A 393 12.74 6.96 -21.15
N ASN A 394 12.58 6.81 -22.47
CA ASN A 394 11.62 7.57 -23.26
C ASN A 394 10.21 7.02 -23.11
N VAL A 395 9.22 7.92 -23.04
CA VAL A 395 7.81 7.53 -23.12
C VAL A 395 7.47 7.13 -24.54
N ILE A 396 7.19 5.82 -24.74
CA ILE A 396 6.83 5.28 -26.06
C ILE A 396 5.41 5.66 -26.43
N LYS A 397 4.48 5.56 -25.48
CA LYS A 397 3.06 5.78 -25.70
C LYS A 397 2.33 6.15 -24.42
N GLN A 398 1.35 7.01 -24.55
CA GLN A 398 0.32 7.28 -23.55
C GLN A 398 -1.00 6.73 -24.08
N ILE A 399 -1.54 5.71 -23.43
CA ILE A 399 -2.74 5.00 -23.86
C ILE A 399 -3.93 5.58 -23.12
N PRO A 400 -4.90 6.24 -23.80
CA PRO A 400 -6.10 6.75 -23.14
C PRO A 400 -6.93 5.62 -22.54
N THR A 401 -7.43 5.84 -21.31
CA THR A 401 -8.33 4.92 -20.60
C THR A 401 -9.67 5.61 -20.29
N LEU A 402 -10.64 4.85 -19.76
CA LEU A 402 -11.95 5.38 -19.36
C LEU A 402 -11.90 6.34 -18.17
N GLY A 403 -10.73 6.48 -17.57
CA GLY A 403 -10.46 7.38 -16.47
C GLY A 403 -9.34 6.85 -15.58
N PRO A 404 -8.99 7.57 -14.50
CA PRO A 404 -7.90 7.19 -13.63
C PRO A 404 -8.04 5.76 -13.11
N GLY A 405 -6.95 4.98 -13.23
CA GLY A 405 -6.84 3.60 -12.78
C GLY A 405 -5.80 3.47 -11.66
N PHE A 406 -5.85 2.34 -10.98
CA PHE A 406 -4.98 2.08 -9.84
C PHE A 406 -4.08 0.86 -10.06
N PHE A 407 -4.62 -0.23 -10.62
CA PHE A 407 -3.91 -1.49 -10.77
C PHE A 407 -3.83 -1.93 -12.22
N MET A 408 -2.66 -2.39 -12.59
CA MET A 408 -2.38 -3.00 -13.90
C MET A 408 -1.64 -4.31 -13.69
N ARG A 409 -1.99 -5.35 -14.48
CA ARG A 409 -1.32 -6.65 -14.47
C ARG A 409 -1.26 -7.25 -15.86
N SER A 410 -0.25 -8.08 -16.03
CA SER A 410 -0.09 -8.96 -17.18
C SER A 410 0.54 -10.29 -16.73
N HIS A 411 0.91 -11.12 -17.68
CA HIS A 411 1.67 -12.36 -17.47
C HIS A 411 2.50 -12.67 -18.71
N GLY A 412 3.63 -13.36 -18.55
CA GLY A 412 4.49 -13.74 -19.68
C GLY A 412 3.78 -14.59 -20.74
N ASN A 413 2.79 -15.39 -20.32
CA ASN A 413 2.03 -16.31 -21.21
C ASN A 413 0.79 -15.65 -21.86
N THR A 414 0.62 -14.34 -21.77
CA THR A 414 -0.48 -13.63 -22.44
C THR A 414 0.03 -12.43 -23.23
N PRO A 415 -0.53 -12.14 -24.42
CA PRO A 415 -0.22 -10.92 -25.15
C PRO A 415 -0.91 -9.68 -24.56
N TYR A 416 -1.67 -9.81 -23.48
CA TYR A 416 -2.53 -8.75 -22.97
C TYR A 416 -2.08 -8.24 -21.59
N ALA A 417 -2.25 -6.94 -21.38
CA ALA A 417 -2.19 -6.29 -20.08
C ALA A 417 -3.59 -5.76 -19.71
N TRP A 418 -3.96 -5.91 -18.44
CA TRP A 418 -5.27 -5.55 -17.92
C TRP A 418 -5.12 -4.39 -16.94
N VAL A 419 -5.96 -3.37 -17.08
CA VAL A 419 -5.96 -2.18 -16.21
C VAL A 419 -7.38 -1.83 -15.77
N ASP A 420 -7.54 -1.39 -14.54
CA ASP A 420 -8.80 -0.88 -14.02
C ASP A 420 -8.99 0.63 -14.27
N SER A 421 -10.21 1.11 -14.03
CA SER A 421 -10.60 2.52 -14.05
C SER A 421 -11.24 2.92 -12.72
N MET A 422 -10.80 2.32 -11.62
CA MET A 422 -11.52 2.35 -10.34
C MET A 422 -11.64 3.73 -9.70
N MET A 423 -10.84 4.70 -10.13
CA MET A 423 -10.88 6.08 -9.66
C MET A 423 -11.77 6.98 -10.53
N SER A 424 -12.60 6.40 -11.40
CA SER A 424 -13.46 7.10 -12.35
C SER A 424 -14.94 6.68 -12.22
N PRO A 425 -15.88 7.36 -12.90
CA PRO A 425 -17.26 6.89 -13.03
C PRO A 425 -17.38 5.49 -13.66
N ALA A 426 -16.41 5.10 -14.51
CA ALA A 426 -16.34 3.77 -15.14
C ALA A 426 -15.65 2.73 -14.24
N LYS A 427 -15.75 2.86 -12.92
CA LYS A 427 -15.08 2.01 -11.92
C LYS A 427 -15.43 0.51 -12.02
N ASN A 428 -16.50 0.16 -12.70
CA ASN A 428 -16.92 -1.21 -12.93
C ASN A 428 -16.34 -1.84 -14.21
N THR A 429 -15.34 -1.21 -14.84
CA THR A 429 -14.81 -1.64 -16.13
C THR A 429 -13.31 -1.90 -16.07
N LEU A 430 -12.91 -3.09 -16.51
CA LEU A 430 -11.53 -3.42 -16.84
C LEU A 430 -11.28 -3.18 -18.32
N GLN A 431 -10.08 -2.74 -18.65
CA GLN A 431 -9.64 -2.45 -20.00
C GLN A 431 -8.44 -3.32 -20.34
N ILE A 432 -8.39 -3.83 -21.56
CA ILE A 432 -7.41 -4.80 -22.01
C ILE A 432 -6.60 -4.18 -23.14
N ILE A 433 -5.30 -4.15 -22.96
CA ILE A 433 -4.30 -3.58 -23.86
C ILE A 433 -3.49 -4.72 -24.47
N ASP A 434 -3.32 -4.72 -25.78
CA ASP A 434 -2.37 -5.60 -26.45
C ASP A 434 -0.94 -5.09 -26.24
N LYS A 435 -0.05 -5.93 -25.72
CA LYS A 435 1.33 -5.58 -25.35
C LYS A 435 2.21 -5.23 -26.55
N SER A 436 1.91 -5.76 -27.71
CA SER A 436 2.68 -5.53 -28.93
C SER A 436 2.31 -4.22 -29.61
N SER A 437 1.03 -4.02 -29.91
CA SER A 437 0.53 -2.81 -30.59
C SER A 437 0.37 -1.62 -29.65
N LEU A 438 0.22 -1.88 -28.34
CA LEU A 438 -0.14 -0.87 -27.32
C LEU A 438 -1.51 -0.23 -27.58
N GLU A 439 -2.44 -1.00 -28.17
CA GLU A 439 -3.80 -0.56 -28.43
C GLU A 439 -4.80 -1.19 -27.45
N MET A 440 -5.86 -0.46 -27.15
CA MET A 440 -7.00 -0.95 -26.38
C MET A 440 -7.79 -1.95 -27.23
N VAL A 441 -7.82 -3.24 -26.86
CA VAL A 441 -8.46 -4.29 -27.66
C VAL A 441 -9.80 -4.75 -27.10
N ALA A 442 -10.05 -4.59 -25.80
CA ALA A 442 -11.32 -4.97 -25.18
C ALA A 442 -11.62 -4.18 -23.90
N LYS A 443 -12.90 -4.17 -23.54
CA LYS A 443 -13.42 -3.64 -22.27
C LYS A 443 -14.39 -4.65 -21.69
N ILE A 444 -14.28 -4.93 -20.39
CA ILE A 444 -15.16 -5.85 -19.68
C ILE A 444 -15.78 -5.08 -18.52
N SER A 445 -17.09 -5.05 -18.45
CA SER A 445 -17.82 -4.38 -17.39
C SER A 445 -18.58 -5.37 -16.52
N ALA A 446 -18.53 -5.17 -15.21
CA ALA A 446 -19.40 -5.85 -14.26
C ALA A 446 -20.64 -4.98 -13.94
N GLU A 447 -21.36 -5.34 -12.89
CA GLU A 447 -22.61 -4.68 -12.49
C GLU A 447 -22.41 -3.17 -12.27
N PRO A 448 -23.32 -2.33 -12.77
CA PRO A 448 -23.26 -0.89 -12.52
C PRO A 448 -23.21 -0.53 -11.04
N GLY A 449 -22.45 0.49 -10.69
CA GLY A 449 -22.30 0.96 -9.32
C GLY A 449 -21.25 0.23 -8.49
N LYS A 450 -20.87 -1.00 -8.85
CA LYS A 450 -19.79 -1.74 -8.19
C LYS A 450 -18.42 -1.35 -8.74
N THR A 451 -17.38 -1.62 -7.97
CA THR A 451 -15.98 -1.46 -8.39
C THR A 451 -15.44 -2.80 -8.85
N LEU A 452 -14.90 -2.85 -10.07
CA LEU A 452 -14.18 -4.00 -10.63
C LEU A 452 -12.73 -3.59 -10.81
N ALA A 453 -11.84 -4.14 -9.97
CA ALA A 453 -10.45 -3.68 -9.91
C ALA A 453 -9.49 -4.75 -9.41
N HIS A 454 -8.22 -4.37 -9.30
CA HIS A 454 -7.13 -5.19 -8.77
C HIS A 454 -7.06 -6.56 -9.45
N VAL A 455 -6.66 -6.57 -10.71
CA VAL A 455 -6.41 -7.82 -11.46
C VAL A 455 -5.17 -8.55 -10.94
N GLU A 456 -5.22 -9.88 -10.99
CA GLU A 456 -4.07 -10.76 -10.77
C GLU A 456 -4.22 -12.03 -11.61
N PHE A 457 -3.11 -12.54 -12.13
CA PHE A 457 -3.09 -13.76 -12.92
C PHE A 457 -2.80 -14.99 -12.06
N ASP A 458 -3.29 -16.16 -12.49
CA ASP A 458 -2.79 -17.41 -11.93
C ASP A 458 -1.34 -17.66 -12.39
N ARG A 459 -0.65 -18.56 -11.71
CA ARG A 459 0.76 -18.88 -11.97
C ARG A 459 1.07 -19.17 -13.44
N TYR A 460 0.09 -19.66 -14.19
CA TYR A 460 0.24 -20.11 -15.58
C TYR A 460 -0.26 -19.09 -16.61
N GLY A 461 -0.87 -18.00 -16.19
CA GLY A 461 -1.48 -17.00 -17.08
C GLY A 461 -2.73 -17.48 -17.80
N ARG A 462 -3.43 -18.51 -17.27
CA ARG A 462 -4.67 -19.06 -17.80
C ARG A 462 -5.89 -18.26 -17.39
N TYR A 463 -5.88 -17.81 -16.15
CA TYR A 463 -6.99 -17.14 -15.49
C TYR A 463 -6.60 -15.74 -15.03
N VAL A 464 -7.56 -14.84 -15.12
CA VAL A 464 -7.47 -13.48 -14.57
C VAL A 464 -8.51 -13.34 -13.48
N LEU A 465 -8.06 -13.07 -12.27
CA LEU A 465 -8.91 -12.85 -11.12
C LEU A 465 -9.08 -11.35 -10.90
N ALA A 466 -10.31 -10.87 -10.83
CA ALA A 466 -10.65 -9.48 -10.58
C ALA A 466 -11.52 -9.34 -9.32
N SER A 467 -11.31 -8.30 -8.55
CA SER A 467 -12.09 -7.98 -7.37
C SER A 467 -13.33 -7.20 -7.73
N LEU A 468 -14.50 -7.68 -7.29
CA LEU A 468 -15.78 -6.98 -7.42
C LEU A 468 -16.31 -6.65 -6.03
N TRP A 469 -16.56 -5.37 -5.75
CA TRP A 469 -17.07 -4.93 -4.45
C TRP A 469 -17.74 -3.56 -4.53
N GLU A 470 -18.54 -3.22 -3.51
CA GLU A 470 -19.09 -1.90 -3.33
C GLU A 470 -18.88 -1.46 -1.89
N ARG A 471 -18.61 -0.16 -1.71
CA ARG A 471 -18.26 0.41 -0.43
C ARG A 471 -19.42 0.37 0.58
N LYS A 472 -20.61 0.77 0.12
CA LYS A 472 -21.81 0.90 0.96
C LYS A 472 -22.64 -0.39 1.10
N GLN A 473 -22.23 -1.46 0.44
CA GLN A 473 -22.93 -2.76 0.45
C GLN A 473 -21.98 -3.83 0.97
N ASP A 474 -22.51 -4.75 1.74
CA ASP A 474 -21.79 -5.93 2.17
C ASP A 474 -21.60 -6.91 1.01
N GLY A 475 -20.65 -7.82 1.18
CA GLY A 475 -20.33 -8.81 0.18
C GLY A 475 -19.47 -8.27 -0.97
N GLY A 476 -19.41 -9.06 -2.01
CA GLY A 476 -18.58 -8.90 -3.20
C GLY A 476 -18.20 -10.24 -3.76
N ALA A 477 -17.25 -10.26 -4.68
CA ALA A 477 -16.78 -11.50 -5.29
C ALA A 477 -15.37 -11.34 -5.87
N ILE A 478 -14.68 -12.45 -6.04
CA ILE A 478 -13.63 -12.59 -7.05
C ILE A 478 -14.29 -13.11 -8.32
N ILE A 479 -14.19 -12.35 -9.40
CA ILE A 479 -14.59 -12.80 -10.72
C ILE A 479 -13.36 -13.38 -11.41
N VAL A 480 -13.51 -14.58 -11.97
CA VAL A 480 -12.45 -15.26 -12.70
C VAL A 480 -12.79 -15.21 -14.20
N TYR A 481 -11.86 -14.68 -14.97
CA TYR A 481 -11.95 -14.62 -16.42
C TYR A 481 -10.94 -15.58 -17.06
N ASP A 482 -11.30 -16.14 -18.21
CA ASP A 482 -10.34 -16.78 -19.09
C ASP A 482 -9.44 -15.72 -19.74
N ALA A 483 -8.12 -15.88 -19.62
CA ALA A 483 -7.16 -14.85 -20.04
C ALA A 483 -7.07 -14.64 -21.56
N LYS A 484 -7.59 -15.58 -22.36
CA LYS A 484 -7.57 -15.52 -23.84
C LYS A 484 -8.87 -15.00 -24.43
N THR A 485 -9.99 -15.49 -23.90
CA THR A 485 -11.33 -15.19 -24.42
C THR A 485 -12.02 -14.03 -23.68
N PHE A 486 -11.48 -13.61 -22.52
CA PHE A 486 -12.01 -12.58 -21.65
C PHE A 486 -13.38 -12.89 -21.05
N LYS A 487 -13.86 -14.14 -21.19
CA LYS A 487 -15.16 -14.56 -20.66
C LYS A 487 -15.07 -14.86 -19.18
N GLU A 488 -16.09 -14.45 -18.42
CA GLU A 488 -16.28 -14.89 -17.04
C GLU A 488 -16.51 -16.39 -17.02
N ILE A 489 -15.73 -17.12 -16.20
CA ILE A 489 -15.84 -18.58 -16.06
C ILE A 489 -16.29 -18.98 -14.66
N LYS A 490 -16.03 -18.14 -13.66
CA LYS A 490 -16.41 -18.40 -12.27
C LYS A 490 -16.56 -17.12 -11.47
N ARG A 491 -17.42 -17.17 -10.48
CA ARG A 491 -17.58 -16.11 -9.49
C ARG A 491 -17.53 -16.72 -8.10
N ILE A 492 -16.66 -16.20 -7.23
CA ILE A 492 -16.43 -16.69 -5.88
C ILE A 492 -16.86 -15.58 -4.92
N ALA A 493 -17.96 -15.81 -4.20
CA ALA A 493 -18.48 -14.84 -3.23
C ALA A 493 -17.49 -14.62 -2.09
N MET A 494 -17.22 -13.36 -1.75
CA MET A 494 -16.33 -12.92 -0.66
C MET A 494 -16.78 -11.57 -0.12
N ASP A 495 -16.34 -11.20 1.08
CA ASP A 495 -16.73 -9.93 1.68
C ASP A 495 -15.72 -8.82 1.37
N LYS A 496 -16.06 -7.95 0.40
CA LYS A 496 -15.24 -6.83 -0.08
C LYS A 496 -13.78 -7.22 -0.37
N PRO A 497 -13.54 -8.14 -1.31
CA PRO A 497 -12.19 -8.54 -1.67
C PRO A 497 -11.48 -7.37 -2.39
N VAL A 498 -10.62 -6.63 -1.68
CA VAL A 498 -9.98 -5.41 -2.21
C VAL A 498 -8.65 -5.66 -2.89
N GLY A 499 -8.00 -6.79 -2.61
CA GLY A 499 -6.71 -7.14 -3.20
C GLY A 499 -6.49 -8.64 -3.20
N LYS A 500 -5.80 -9.14 -4.21
CA LYS A 500 -5.40 -10.55 -4.29
C LYS A 500 -4.04 -10.68 -4.94
N TYR A 501 -3.31 -11.68 -4.52
CA TYR A 501 -1.89 -11.82 -4.82
C TYR A 501 -1.56 -13.29 -5.02
N ASN A 502 -1.08 -13.64 -6.21
CA ASN A 502 -0.59 -14.99 -6.49
C ASN A 502 0.83 -15.16 -5.93
N LEU A 503 1.09 -16.26 -5.24
CA LEU A 503 2.37 -16.50 -4.60
C LEU A 503 3.51 -16.53 -5.62
N TYR A 504 3.39 -17.35 -6.67
CA TYR A 504 4.41 -17.49 -7.70
C TYR A 504 4.79 -16.13 -8.31
N ASN A 505 3.79 -15.40 -8.78
CA ASN A 505 4.02 -14.12 -9.45
C ASN A 505 4.74 -13.12 -8.53
N LYS A 506 4.35 -13.06 -7.26
CA LYS A 506 4.95 -12.12 -6.29
C LYS A 506 6.35 -12.56 -5.85
N ILE A 507 6.60 -13.84 -5.66
CA ILE A 507 7.90 -14.37 -5.22
C ILE A 507 8.91 -14.28 -6.36
N THR A 508 8.54 -14.71 -7.56
CA THR A 508 9.45 -14.75 -8.72
C THR A 508 9.56 -13.41 -9.44
N ARG A 509 8.71 -12.43 -9.07
CA ARG A 509 8.62 -11.14 -9.76
C ARG A 509 8.46 -11.34 -11.27
N SER A 510 7.59 -12.30 -11.64
CA SER A 510 7.35 -12.69 -13.01
C SER A 510 6.93 -11.50 -13.89
N GLU A 511 7.18 -11.61 -15.19
CA GLU A 511 6.75 -10.60 -16.18
C GLU A 511 5.27 -10.24 -16.00
N GLY A 512 4.96 -8.96 -16.02
CA GLY A 512 3.59 -8.47 -15.83
C GLY A 512 3.15 -8.30 -14.38
N THR A 513 4.01 -8.60 -13.40
CA THR A 513 3.74 -8.42 -11.97
C THR A 513 4.37 -7.12 -11.45
N SER A 514 3.69 -6.44 -10.51
CA SER A 514 4.28 -5.32 -9.75
C SER A 514 5.05 -5.82 -8.52
N HIS A 515 5.77 -4.93 -7.87
CA HIS A 515 6.50 -5.21 -6.62
C HIS A 515 5.64 -5.89 -5.55
#